data_240642e8a6d2b5c7ad24d5c56fb4f515
#
_entry.id   240642e8a6d2b5c7ad24d5c56fb4f515
#
_cell.length_a   1.000
_cell.length_b   1.000
_cell.length_c   1.000
_cell.angle_alpha   90.00
_cell.angle_beta   90.00
_cell.angle_gamma   90.00
#
_symmetry.space_group_name_H-M   'P 1'
#
loop_
_entity.id
_entity.type
_entity.pdbx_description
1 polymer ?
#
loop_
_entity_poly.entity_id
_entity_poly.type
_entity_poly.pdbx_seq_one_letter_code
_entity_poly.pdbx_strand_id
1 'polypeptide(L)' 'MSAKPEPLLPLTGDPRGWSHPVRRPRAHALYSDGVWRTCQILGWLGARGQWYLHIRWPDGQAGWRKYDRRYIHPA' A
#
# COMPACT_ATOMS: atom_id res chain seq x y z
N MET A 1 -17.75 19.80 0.02
CA MET A 1 -16.35 19.57 0.46
C MET A 1 -15.74 18.47 -0.36
N SER A 2 -14.60 18.73 -0.92
CA SER A 2 -13.86 17.68 -1.63
C SER A 2 -13.12 16.81 -0.61
N ALA A 3 -13.34 15.50 -0.67
CA ALA A 3 -12.57 14.57 0.13
C ALA A 3 -11.12 14.58 -0.35
N LYS A 4 -10.16 14.36 0.56
CA LYS A 4 -8.78 14.14 0.18
C LYS A 4 -8.68 12.87 -0.69
N PRO A 5 -7.86 12.89 -1.77
CA PRO A 5 -7.62 11.66 -2.51
C PRO A 5 -7.05 10.58 -1.60
N GLU A 6 -7.54 9.37 -1.79
CA GLU A 6 -7.11 8.22 -1.02
C GLU A 6 -6.53 7.14 -1.95
N PRO A 7 -5.58 6.33 -1.45
CA PRO A 7 -5.12 5.17 -2.22
C PRO A 7 -6.27 4.22 -2.52
N LEU A 8 -6.28 3.67 -3.73
CA LEU A 8 -7.31 2.70 -4.12
C LEU A 8 -7.07 1.31 -3.55
N LEU A 9 -5.88 1.03 -3.01
CA LEU A 9 -5.61 -0.24 -2.35
C LEU A 9 -6.59 -0.44 -1.19
N PRO A 10 -7.26 -1.60 -1.10
CA PRO A 10 -8.24 -1.83 -0.05
C PRO A 10 -7.63 -1.72 1.35
N LEU A 11 -8.31 -0.99 2.22
CA LEU A 11 -7.95 -0.93 3.63
C LEU A 11 -8.11 -2.28 4.28
N THR A 12 -7.19 -2.60 5.17
CA THR A 12 -7.29 -3.80 6.00
C THR A 12 -6.90 -3.45 7.43
N GLY A 13 -7.44 -4.21 8.38
CA GLY A 13 -6.94 -4.18 9.74
C GLY A 13 -5.52 -4.73 9.80
N ASP A 14 -4.94 -4.75 10.98
CA ASP A 14 -3.59 -5.27 11.20
C ASP A 14 -3.54 -6.77 10.82
N PRO A 15 -2.93 -7.14 9.68
CA PRO A 15 -2.94 -8.53 9.23
C PRO A 15 -1.94 -9.36 10.02
N ARG A 16 -2.23 -10.65 10.15
CA ARG A 16 -1.31 -11.61 10.75
C ARG A 16 -0.86 -12.61 9.71
N GLY A 17 0.43 -12.86 9.63
CA GLY A 17 1.00 -13.77 8.68
C GLY A 17 2.51 -13.75 8.73
N TRP A 18 3.13 -14.18 7.64
CA TRP A 18 4.57 -14.28 7.53
C TRP A 18 5.15 -12.99 6.99
N SER A 19 6.09 -12.39 7.74
CA SER A 19 6.83 -11.20 7.29
C SER A 19 7.81 -11.58 6.19
N HIS A 20 7.94 -10.69 5.20
CA HIS A 20 8.87 -10.85 4.11
C HIS A 20 9.77 -9.62 3.98
N PRO A 21 11.02 -9.79 3.52
CA PRO A 21 11.93 -8.67 3.36
C PRO A 21 11.42 -7.66 2.33
N VAL A 22 11.63 -6.39 2.60
CA VAL A 22 11.35 -5.33 1.64
C VAL A 22 12.58 -5.12 0.77
N ARG A 23 12.53 -5.58 -0.48
CA ARG A 23 13.63 -5.43 -1.43
C ARG A 23 13.59 -4.11 -2.18
N ARG A 24 12.37 -3.61 -2.43
CA ARG A 24 12.14 -2.33 -3.12
C ARG A 24 11.27 -1.47 -2.23
N PRO A 25 11.87 -0.51 -1.51
CA PRO A 25 11.13 0.28 -0.52
C PRO A 25 10.26 1.38 -1.10
N ARG A 26 10.30 1.59 -2.42
CA ARG A 26 9.50 2.61 -3.09
C ARG A 26 8.56 1.97 -4.09
N ALA A 27 7.37 2.54 -4.18
CA ALA A 27 6.36 2.11 -5.15
C ALA A 27 5.50 3.30 -5.58
N HIS A 28 4.81 3.14 -6.70
CA HIS A 28 3.79 4.10 -7.14
C HIS A 28 2.42 3.48 -6.90
N ALA A 29 1.55 4.20 -6.21
CA ALA A 29 0.20 3.76 -5.94
C ALA A 29 -0.81 4.70 -6.60
N LEU A 30 -1.89 4.14 -7.11
CA LEU A 30 -2.97 4.90 -7.73
C LEU A 30 -3.94 5.38 -6.65
N TYR A 31 -4.25 6.68 -6.71
CA TYR A 31 -5.20 7.31 -5.79
C TYR A 31 -6.56 7.47 -6.44
N SER A 32 -7.56 7.76 -5.62
CA SER A 32 -8.95 7.92 -6.06
C SER A 32 -9.17 9.06 -7.05
N ASP A 33 -8.24 10.02 -7.13
CA ASP A 33 -8.27 11.09 -8.13
C ASP A 33 -7.63 10.72 -9.47
N GLY A 34 -7.20 9.45 -9.62
CA GLY A 34 -6.53 8.98 -10.83
C GLY A 34 -5.06 9.32 -10.93
N VAL A 35 -4.47 9.88 -9.89
CA VAL A 35 -3.05 10.27 -9.88
C VAL A 35 -2.22 9.19 -9.19
N TRP A 36 -1.11 8.81 -9.82
CA TRP A 36 -0.12 7.90 -9.25
C TRP A 36 0.85 8.69 -8.36
N ARG A 37 1.03 8.24 -7.14
CA ARG A 37 1.94 8.88 -6.19
C ARG A 37 2.94 7.89 -5.64
N THR A 38 4.16 8.35 -5.43
CA THR A 38 5.20 7.53 -4.80
C THR A 38 4.87 7.32 -3.33
N CYS A 39 5.01 6.09 -2.86
CA CYS A 39 4.86 5.74 -1.47
C CYS A 39 6.05 4.90 -1.00
N GLN A 40 6.23 4.78 0.31
CA GLN A 40 7.26 3.95 0.91
C GLN A 40 6.65 2.66 1.42
N ILE A 41 7.26 1.53 1.07
CA ILE A 41 6.86 0.22 1.59
C ILE A 41 7.66 -0.06 2.85
N LEU A 42 6.96 -0.18 3.97
CA LEU A 42 7.55 -0.45 5.28
C LEU A 42 7.62 -1.94 5.61
N GLY A 43 6.75 -2.73 5.00
CA GLY A 43 6.73 -4.16 5.25
C GLY A 43 5.81 -4.92 4.32
N TRP A 44 6.07 -6.20 4.19
CA TRP A 44 5.23 -7.15 3.47
C TRP A 44 4.79 -8.25 4.41
N LEU A 45 3.57 -8.72 4.21
CA LEU A 45 3.03 -9.82 4.99
C LEU A 45 2.19 -10.71 4.09
N GLY A 46 2.46 -12.02 4.13
CA GLY A 46 1.70 -13.01 3.39
C GLY A 46 0.81 -13.83 4.31
N ALA A 47 -0.45 -14.00 3.96
CA ALA A 47 -1.40 -14.80 4.72
C ALA A 47 -2.46 -15.39 3.79
N ARG A 48 -2.65 -16.70 3.83
CA ARG A 48 -3.72 -17.41 3.12
C ARG A 48 -3.82 -17.08 1.63
N GLY A 49 -2.66 -17.00 0.95
CA GLY A 49 -2.61 -16.67 -0.47
C GLY A 49 -2.82 -15.22 -0.79
N GLN A 50 -2.90 -14.35 0.20
CA GLN A 50 -3.06 -12.92 0.04
C GLN A 50 -1.83 -12.19 0.54
N TRP A 51 -1.41 -11.17 -0.21
CA TRP A 51 -0.33 -10.28 0.20
C TRP A 51 -0.89 -9.00 0.79
N TYR A 52 -0.22 -8.51 1.83
CA TYR A 52 -0.53 -7.25 2.49
C TYR A 52 0.71 -6.38 2.54
N LEU A 53 0.49 -5.07 2.44
CA LEU A 53 1.54 -4.06 2.46
C LEU A 53 1.36 -3.12 3.63
N HIS A 54 2.43 -2.86 4.36
CA HIS A 54 2.49 -1.73 5.27
C HIS A 54 3.13 -0.57 4.51
N ILE A 55 2.40 0.49 4.27
CA ILE A 55 2.83 1.58 3.40
C ILE A 55 2.74 2.91 4.13
N ARG A 56 3.70 3.79 3.82
CA ARG A 56 3.66 5.19 4.22
C ARG A 56 3.42 6.06 3.00
N TRP A 57 2.44 6.95 3.09
CA TRP A 57 2.07 7.86 2.01
C TRP A 57 2.84 9.16 2.10
N PRO A 58 2.89 9.97 1.01
CA PRO A 58 3.60 11.25 1.04
C PRO A 58 3.12 12.24 2.10
N ASP A 59 1.88 12.13 2.55
CA ASP A 59 1.33 12.96 3.62
C ASP A 59 1.77 12.53 5.04
N GLY A 60 2.57 11.45 5.14
CA GLY A 60 3.04 10.95 6.42
C GLY A 60 2.18 9.87 7.05
N GLN A 61 0.98 9.63 6.54
CA GLN A 61 0.12 8.56 7.04
C GLN A 61 0.67 7.20 6.65
N ALA A 62 0.47 6.21 7.52
CA ALA A 62 0.89 4.84 7.26
C ALA A 62 -0.24 3.89 7.64
N GLY A 63 -0.27 2.72 7.02
CA GLY A 63 -1.27 1.72 7.31
C GLY A 63 -1.10 0.47 6.48
N TRP A 64 -1.86 -0.55 6.85
CA TRP A 64 -1.88 -1.81 6.12
C TRP A 64 -2.91 -1.76 5.00
N ARG A 65 -2.50 -2.23 3.81
CA ARG A 65 -3.34 -2.31 2.63
C ARG A 65 -3.22 -3.69 2.02
N LYS A 66 -4.32 -4.18 1.47
CA LYS A 66 -4.32 -5.41 0.69
C LYS A 66 -3.62 -5.15 -0.65
N TYR A 67 -2.70 -6.03 -1.04
CA TYR A 67 -1.98 -5.88 -2.30
C TYR A 67 -2.94 -6.09 -3.48
N ASP A 68 -2.86 -5.17 -4.46
CA ASP A 68 -3.54 -5.30 -5.73
C ASP A 68 -2.67 -4.65 -6.81
N ARG A 69 -2.14 -5.48 -7.72
CA ARG A 69 -1.22 -5.02 -8.77
C ARG A 69 -1.83 -3.96 -9.70
N ARG A 70 -3.14 -3.82 -9.73
CA ARG A 70 -3.81 -2.80 -10.53
C ARG A 70 -3.56 -1.40 -9.98
N TYR A 71 -3.28 -1.30 -8.70
CA TYR A 71 -3.22 -0.02 -7.99
C TYR A 71 -1.86 0.30 -7.40
N ILE A 72 -0.87 -0.59 -7.56
CA ILE A 72 0.47 -0.35 -7.07
C ILE A 72 1.51 -1.04 -7.95
N HIS A 73 2.59 -0.33 -8.25
CA HIS A 73 3.71 -0.84 -9.03
C HIS A 73 5.03 -0.47 -8.36
N PRO A 74 6.08 -1.29 -8.50
CA PRO A 74 7.42 -0.92 -8.06
C PRO A 74 7.88 0.38 -8.72
N ALA A 75 8.50 1.22 -7.95
CA ALA A 75 9.08 2.45 -8.48
C ALA A 75 10.47 2.19 -9.08
#